data_4cc2316b5b3768fb84b20951fb8519b1
#
_entry.id   4cc2316b5b3768fb84b20951fb8519b1
#
_cell.length_a   1.000
_cell.length_b   1.000
_cell.length_c   1.000
_cell.angle_alpha   90.00
_cell.angle_beta   90.00
_cell.angle_gamma   90.00
#
_symmetry.space_group_name_H-M   'P 1'
#
loop_
_entity.id
_entity.type
_entity.pdbx_description
1 polymer ?
#
loop_
_entity_poly.entity_id
_entity_poly.type
_entity_poly.pdbx_seq_one_letter_code
_entity_poly.pdbx_strand_id
1 'polypeptide(L)'
;NFMATHGRGLICLTMTQQRCEQLDLPLMVKNNGAAFSTNFTMSIEASKGVTTGISAADRARTVQAAIAKGAVPSDIVQPGHIFPIMAQPGGVLTRAGHTEAGCDLARLAGLEPSSVIVEIP
;
A
#
# COMPACT_ATOMS: atom_id res chain seq x y z
N ASN A 1 -2.01 7.94 -12.74
CA ASN A 1 -1.64 8.07 -14.16
C ASN A 1 -0.22 8.58 -14.35
N PHE A 2 0.13 9.70 -13.72
CA PHE A 2 1.48 10.27 -13.82
C PHE A 2 2.56 9.25 -13.41
N MET A 3 2.37 8.57 -12.29
CA MET A 3 3.35 7.61 -11.78
C MET A 3 3.53 6.41 -12.72
N ALA A 4 2.44 5.89 -13.26
CA ALA A 4 2.51 4.79 -14.22
C ALA A 4 3.17 5.21 -15.54
N THR A 5 2.86 6.41 -16.01
CA THR A 5 3.38 6.94 -17.28
C THR A 5 4.88 7.23 -17.20
N HIS A 6 5.32 7.88 -16.13
CA HIS A 6 6.70 8.36 -16.01
C HIS A 6 7.59 7.46 -15.17
N GLY A 7 7.06 6.83 -14.12
CA GLY A 7 7.81 5.92 -13.28
C GLY A 7 8.04 4.56 -13.93
N ARG A 8 7.04 4.04 -14.61
CA ARG A 8 7.08 2.76 -15.33
C ARG A 8 7.49 1.58 -14.45
N GLY A 9 7.12 1.64 -13.19
CA GLY A 9 7.44 0.61 -12.22
C GLY A 9 6.22 0.05 -11.56
N LEU A 10 6.46 -0.72 -10.50
CA LEU A 10 5.40 -1.32 -9.70
C LEU A 10 4.74 -0.27 -8.82
N ILE A 11 3.44 -0.10 -8.95
CA ILE A 11 2.68 0.85 -8.12
C ILE A 11 2.37 0.17 -6.79
N CYS A 12 2.87 0.77 -5.72
CA CYS A 12 2.76 0.26 -4.36
C CYS A 12 2.00 1.23 -3.47
N LEU A 13 1.35 0.68 -2.45
CA LEU A 13 0.63 1.46 -1.44
C LEU A 13 1.27 1.20 -0.09
N THR A 14 1.94 2.22 0.47
CA THR A 14 2.49 2.09 1.81
C THR A 14 1.38 2.22 2.84
N MET A 15 1.37 1.33 3.83
CA MET A 15 0.35 1.33 4.88
C MET A 15 0.99 0.96 6.21
N THR A 16 0.37 1.44 7.29
CA THR A 16 0.76 1.04 8.64
C THR A 16 0.39 -0.41 8.91
N GLN A 17 1.06 -1.03 9.89
CA GLN A 17 0.70 -2.35 10.37
C GLN A 17 -0.77 -2.38 10.82
N GLN A 18 -1.20 -1.34 11.52
CA GLN A 18 -2.59 -1.23 11.99
C GLN A 18 -3.58 -1.29 10.84
N ARG A 19 -3.31 -0.59 9.73
CA ARG A 19 -4.20 -0.60 8.56
C ARG A 19 -4.21 -1.97 7.89
N CYS A 20 -3.05 -2.60 7.77
CA CYS A 20 -2.97 -3.96 7.22
C CYS A 20 -3.78 -4.96 8.05
N GLU A 21 -3.72 -4.85 9.37
CA GLU A 21 -4.52 -5.68 10.26
C GLU A 21 -6.02 -5.39 10.11
N GLN A 22 -6.39 -4.12 9.98
CA GLN A 22 -7.78 -3.70 9.76
C GLN A 22 -8.36 -4.32 8.49
N LEU A 23 -7.56 -4.45 7.44
CA LEU A 23 -7.97 -5.02 6.16
C LEU A 23 -7.73 -6.53 6.08
N ASP A 24 -7.21 -7.13 7.14
CA ASP A 24 -6.86 -8.54 7.18
C ASP A 24 -5.89 -8.94 6.04
N LEU A 25 -4.84 -8.15 5.88
CA LEU A 25 -3.81 -8.36 4.86
C LEU A 25 -2.60 -9.05 5.46
N PRO A 26 -2.37 -10.33 5.15
CA PRO A 26 -1.16 -11.01 5.61
C PRO A 26 0.04 -10.60 4.79
N LEU A 27 1.22 -10.68 5.40
CA LEU A 27 2.47 -10.55 4.66
C LEU A 27 2.61 -11.70 3.66
N MET A 28 3.17 -11.40 2.50
CA MET A 28 3.42 -12.39 1.46
C MET A 28 4.45 -13.43 1.93
N VAL A 29 5.42 -13.01 2.76
CA VAL A 29 6.44 -13.86 3.36
C VAL A 29 6.43 -13.67 4.87
N LYS A 30 6.18 -14.76 5.63
CA LYS A 30 6.04 -14.68 7.09
C LYS A 30 7.35 -14.35 7.81
N ASN A 31 8.48 -14.86 7.33
CA ASN A 31 9.79 -14.65 7.92
C ASN A 31 10.69 -14.00 6.89
N ASN A 32 10.74 -12.67 6.94
CA ASN A 32 11.63 -11.91 6.10
C ASN A 32 12.95 -11.75 6.86
N GLY A 33 13.92 -12.62 6.58
CA GLY A 33 15.18 -12.71 7.32
C GLY A 33 16.18 -11.60 7.04
N ALA A 34 15.92 -10.72 6.08
CA ALA A 34 16.80 -9.62 5.75
C ALA A 34 16.35 -8.34 6.46
N ALA A 35 17.30 -7.65 7.11
CA ALA A 35 17.02 -6.47 7.94
C ALA A 35 16.40 -5.30 7.15
N PHE A 36 16.60 -5.26 5.83
CA PHE A 36 16.13 -4.17 4.98
C PHE A 36 15.11 -4.64 3.93
N SER A 37 14.50 -5.80 4.13
CA SER A 37 13.54 -6.35 3.18
C SER A 37 12.24 -5.57 3.18
N THR A 38 11.64 -5.51 1.99
CA THR A 38 10.33 -4.90 1.80
C THR A 38 9.23 -5.86 2.26
N ASN A 39 8.36 -5.40 3.14
CA ASN A 39 7.27 -6.20 3.69
C ASN A 39 6.02 -6.11 2.82
N PHE A 40 6.05 -6.77 1.67
CA PHE A 40 4.87 -6.86 0.81
C PHE A 40 3.78 -7.70 1.46
N THR A 41 2.54 -7.22 1.33
CA THR A 41 1.34 -8.04 1.56
C THR A 41 0.91 -8.70 0.25
N MET A 42 -0.17 -9.46 0.28
CA MET A 42 -0.83 -9.88 -0.96
C MET A 42 -1.33 -8.65 -1.70
N SER A 43 -1.25 -8.68 -3.04
CA SER A 43 -1.81 -7.61 -3.87
C SER A 43 -3.32 -7.53 -3.71
N ILE A 44 -3.87 -6.34 -3.94
CA ILE A 44 -5.28 -6.07 -3.70
C ILE A 44 -5.96 -5.41 -4.89
N GLU A 45 -7.29 -5.52 -4.89
CA GLU A 45 -8.19 -4.82 -5.80
C GLU A 45 -9.39 -4.31 -5.02
N ALA A 46 -9.98 -3.19 -5.44
CA ALA A 46 -11.25 -2.78 -4.87
C ALA A 46 -12.32 -3.82 -5.20
N SER A 47 -13.18 -4.15 -4.22
CA SER A 47 -14.26 -5.11 -4.44
C SER A 47 -15.37 -4.53 -5.33
N LYS A 48 -15.47 -3.21 -5.43
CA LYS A 48 -16.50 -2.50 -6.20
C LYS A 48 -15.91 -1.28 -6.89
N GLY A 49 -16.52 -0.90 -8.02
CA GLY A 49 -16.19 0.34 -8.71
C GLY A 49 -14.99 0.23 -9.66
N VAL A 50 -14.58 -0.98 -9.98
CA VAL A 50 -13.50 -1.24 -10.94
C VAL A 50 -13.96 -2.21 -12.02
N THR A 51 -13.26 -2.20 -13.16
CA THR A 51 -13.47 -3.18 -14.23
C THR A 51 -12.36 -4.22 -14.20
N THR A 52 -11.30 -4.05 -15.03
CA THR A 52 -10.16 -4.97 -15.01
C THR A 52 -9.21 -4.73 -13.83
N GLY A 53 -9.27 -3.56 -13.20
CA GLY A 53 -8.42 -3.20 -12.08
C GLY A 53 -7.10 -2.56 -12.46
N ILE A 54 -6.68 -2.65 -13.73
CA ILE A 54 -5.35 -2.24 -14.16
C ILE A 54 -5.27 -0.78 -14.61
N SER A 55 -6.39 -0.16 -14.99
CA SER A 55 -6.37 1.24 -15.42
C SER A 55 -5.91 2.15 -14.28
N ALA A 56 -5.42 3.34 -14.61
CA ALA A 56 -5.05 4.31 -13.60
C ALA A 56 -6.23 4.67 -12.69
N ALA A 57 -7.42 4.82 -13.27
CA ALA A 57 -8.64 5.09 -12.52
C ALA A 57 -9.00 3.95 -11.57
N ASP A 58 -8.92 2.70 -12.04
CA ASP A 58 -9.21 1.53 -11.21
C ASP A 58 -8.22 1.39 -10.07
N ARG A 59 -6.92 1.59 -10.33
CA ARG A 59 -5.90 1.54 -9.28
C ARG A 59 -6.09 2.64 -8.26
N ALA A 60 -6.43 3.86 -8.69
CA ALA A 60 -6.77 4.94 -7.77
C ALA A 60 -7.98 4.58 -6.90
N ARG A 61 -9.00 3.96 -7.48
CA ARG A 61 -10.17 3.50 -6.73
C ARG A 61 -9.79 2.47 -5.68
N THR A 62 -8.92 1.53 -6.01
CA THR A 62 -8.43 0.52 -5.06
C THR A 62 -7.69 1.17 -3.89
N VAL A 63 -6.81 2.14 -4.16
CA VAL A 63 -6.11 2.89 -3.11
C VAL A 63 -7.11 3.58 -2.19
N GLN A 64 -8.09 4.29 -2.76
CA GLN A 64 -9.10 5.01 -1.98
C GLN A 64 -9.92 4.05 -1.10
N ALA A 65 -10.28 2.89 -1.62
CA ALA A 65 -11.01 1.88 -0.86
C ALA A 65 -10.19 1.37 0.33
N ALA A 66 -8.89 1.13 0.12
CA ALA A 66 -8.00 0.57 1.14
C ALA A 66 -7.71 1.56 2.28
N ILE A 67 -7.65 2.86 1.99
CA ILE A 67 -7.28 3.88 2.99
C ILE A 67 -8.47 4.60 3.60
N ALA A 68 -9.70 4.29 3.19
CA ALA A 68 -10.89 4.89 3.76
C ALA A 68 -10.95 4.64 5.27
N LYS A 69 -11.46 5.62 6.04
CA LYS A 69 -11.47 5.55 7.51
C LYS A 69 -12.15 4.29 8.04
N GLY A 70 -13.27 3.93 7.49
CA GLY A 70 -14.05 2.77 7.90
C GLY A 70 -13.80 1.53 7.06
N ALA A 71 -12.67 1.43 6.37
CA ALA A 71 -12.39 0.31 5.49
C ALA A 71 -12.40 -1.02 6.25
N VAL A 72 -13.04 -2.01 5.66
CA VAL A 72 -13.16 -3.37 6.20
C VAL A 72 -12.62 -4.36 5.17
N PRO A 73 -12.29 -5.60 5.58
CA PRO A 73 -11.71 -6.57 4.65
C PRO A 73 -12.53 -6.80 3.38
N SER A 74 -13.85 -6.73 3.45
CA SER A 74 -14.74 -6.94 2.30
C SER A 74 -14.70 -5.80 1.28
N ASP A 75 -14.07 -4.67 1.58
CA ASP A 75 -13.93 -3.56 0.64
C ASP A 75 -12.86 -3.82 -0.42
N ILE A 76 -12.03 -4.83 -0.19
CA ILE A 76 -10.98 -5.24 -1.12
C ILE A 76 -11.04 -6.74 -1.38
N VAL A 77 -10.43 -7.17 -2.49
CA VAL A 77 -10.24 -8.58 -2.83
C VAL A 77 -8.77 -8.81 -3.14
N GLN A 78 -8.36 -10.06 -3.11
CA GLN A 78 -6.99 -10.51 -3.37
C GLN A 78 -7.02 -11.64 -4.39
N PRO A 79 -6.09 -11.68 -5.36
CA PRO A 79 -5.07 -10.68 -5.65
C PRO A 79 -5.61 -9.50 -6.47
N GLY A 80 -4.73 -8.53 -6.75
CA GLY A 80 -5.10 -7.38 -7.56
C GLY A 80 -3.89 -6.67 -8.18
N HIS A 81 -4.08 -5.40 -8.51
CA HIS A 81 -3.08 -4.61 -9.24
C HIS A 81 -2.44 -3.50 -8.40
N ILE A 82 -2.78 -3.41 -7.12
CA ILE A 82 -2.09 -2.55 -6.16
C ILE A 82 -1.35 -3.45 -5.17
N PHE A 83 -0.11 -3.08 -4.87
CA PHE A 83 0.80 -3.88 -4.05
C PHE A 83 1.07 -3.17 -2.73
N PRO A 84 0.34 -3.53 -1.67
CA PRO A 84 0.58 -2.92 -0.36
C PRO A 84 1.92 -3.33 0.22
N ILE A 85 2.55 -2.36 0.90
CA ILE A 85 3.77 -2.58 1.66
C ILE A 85 3.51 -2.12 3.08
N MET A 86 3.77 -2.99 4.05
CA MET A 86 3.60 -2.68 5.47
C MET A 86 4.81 -1.94 5.99
N ALA A 87 4.60 -0.73 6.52
CA ALA A 87 5.64 0.04 7.20
C ALA A 87 5.92 -0.55 8.58
N GLN A 88 7.17 -0.43 9.02
CA GLN A 88 7.52 -0.82 10.38
C GLN A 88 6.88 0.14 11.40
N PRO A 89 6.35 -0.38 12.51
CA PRO A 89 5.91 0.47 13.61
C PRO A 89 7.06 1.36 14.10
N GLY A 90 6.76 2.63 14.36
CA GLY A 90 7.78 3.61 14.71
C GLY A 90 8.29 4.44 13.53
N GLY A 91 7.95 4.06 12.32
CA GLY A 91 8.24 4.85 11.12
C GLY A 91 9.73 4.90 10.77
N VAL A 92 10.17 6.04 10.25
CA VAL A 92 11.55 6.21 9.77
C VAL A 92 12.59 6.07 10.86
N LEU A 93 12.22 6.29 12.12
CA LEU A 93 13.14 6.12 13.25
C LEU A 93 13.44 4.65 13.53
N THR A 94 12.57 3.75 13.10
CA THR A 94 12.78 2.30 13.23
C THR A 94 13.41 1.71 11.96
N ARG A 95 12.90 2.11 10.78
CA ARG A 95 13.42 1.69 9.49
C ARG A 95 13.44 2.90 8.55
N ALA A 96 14.61 3.32 8.12
CA ALA A 96 14.80 4.48 7.25
C ALA A 96 14.52 4.14 5.78
N GLY A 97 13.31 3.67 5.50
CA GLY A 97 12.89 3.28 4.15
C GLY A 97 11.86 4.23 3.55
N HIS A 98 11.70 4.17 2.23
CA HIS A 98 10.69 4.97 1.52
C HIS A 98 9.27 4.62 1.98
N THR A 99 9.05 3.36 2.35
CA THR A 99 7.77 2.89 2.89
C THR A 99 7.38 3.66 4.15
N GLU A 100 8.30 3.69 5.12
CA GLU A 100 8.08 4.40 6.39
C GLU A 100 8.00 5.91 6.16
N ALA A 101 8.85 6.45 5.27
CA ALA A 101 8.83 7.88 4.95
C ALA A 101 7.49 8.30 4.35
N GLY A 102 6.92 7.50 3.47
CA GLY A 102 5.61 7.79 2.87
C GLY A 102 4.50 7.87 3.92
N CYS A 103 4.46 6.92 4.84
CA CYS A 103 3.48 6.94 5.93
C CYS A 103 3.70 8.13 6.87
N ASP A 104 4.95 8.41 7.24
CA ASP A 104 5.27 9.50 8.16
C ASP A 104 4.96 10.86 7.56
N LEU A 105 5.29 11.10 6.29
CA LEU A 105 5.02 12.37 5.61
C LEU A 105 3.51 12.63 5.52
N ALA A 106 2.74 11.61 5.17
CA ALA A 106 1.28 11.74 5.10
C ALA A 106 0.69 12.07 6.47
N ARG A 107 1.16 11.37 7.52
CA ARG A 107 0.71 11.64 8.89
C ARG A 107 1.04 13.05 9.33
N LEU A 108 2.27 13.52 9.09
CA LEU A 108 2.70 14.87 9.44
C LEU A 108 1.90 15.94 8.71
N ALA A 109 1.40 15.63 7.52
CA ALA A 109 0.52 16.51 6.74
C ALA A 109 -0.93 16.49 7.22
N GLY A 110 -1.25 15.71 8.24
CA GLY A 110 -2.62 15.58 8.77
C GLY A 110 -3.50 14.67 7.94
N LEU A 111 -2.92 13.83 7.09
CA LEU A 111 -3.63 12.89 6.23
C LEU A 111 -3.54 11.47 6.81
N GLU A 112 -4.30 10.55 6.22
CA GLU A 112 -4.16 9.13 6.51
C GLU A 112 -2.70 8.71 6.28
N PRO A 113 -2.07 7.95 7.20
CA PRO A 113 -0.66 7.58 7.08
C PRO A 113 -0.44 6.49 6.02
N SER A 114 -0.63 6.85 4.79
CA SER A 114 -0.49 5.99 3.61
C SER A 114 0.00 6.83 2.45
N SER A 115 0.70 6.20 1.51
CA SER A 115 1.17 6.90 0.31
C SER A 115 1.26 5.92 -0.86
N VAL A 116 1.18 6.48 -2.06
CA VAL A 116 1.42 5.71 -3.28
C VAL A 116 2.84 6.00 -3.72
N ILE A 117 3.61 4.94 -3.92
CA ILE A 117 4.97 5.03 -4.44
C ILE A 117 5.11 4.12 -5.67
N VAL A 118 6.15 4.35 -6.45
CA VAL A 118 6.44 3.50 -7.61
C VAL A 118 7.85 2.93 -7.47
N GLU A 119 7.94 1.61 -7.56
CA GLU A 119 9.21 0.91 -7.50
C GLU A 119 9.79 0.88 -8.91
N ILE A 120 10.78 1.72 -9.16
CA ILE A 120 11.42 1.86 -10.49
C ILE A 120 12.48 0.78 -10.63
N PRO A 121 12.40 -0.05 -11.70
CA PRO A 121 13.37 -1.12 -11.90
C PRO A 121 14.77 -0.61 -12.25
#